data_c41ab2eee5f42214bd2845eb6151bc34
#
_entry.id   c41ab2eee5f42214bd2845eb6151bc34
#
_cell.length_a   1.000
_cell.length_b   1.000
_cell.length_c   1.000
_cell.angle_alpha   90.00
_cell.angle_beta   90.00
_cell.angle_gamma   90.00
#
_symmetry.space_group_name_H-M   'P 1'
#
loop_
_entity.id
_entity.type
_entity.pdbx_description
1 polymer ?
#
loop_
_entity_poly.entity_id
_entity_poly.type
_entity_poly.pdbx_seq_one_letter_code
_entity_poly.pdbx_strand_id
1 'polypeptide(L)'
;MEPVRKTIGVLALQGAFREHRRMLEGLGADTRLVRWPSELERLDGLVIPGGESTAIAKLLAIHGMYGPLRAAHAGGMAVFGTCAGAILMARDIEGARLDQEPLALMDVRIRRNAYGRQIDSFETTVPWAGIEGDPVKGVFIRAPRFADLGEDVELSLIHISEPTRPY
;
A
#
# COMPACT_ATOMS: atom_id res chain seq x y z
N MET A 1 8.67 24.99 20.09
CA MET A 1 8.66 23.53 20.28
C MET A 1 9.02 22.91 18.94
N GLU A 2 10.17 22.28 18.81
CA GLU A 2 10.50 21.58 17.55
C GLU A 2 9.48 20.48 17.31
N PRO A 3 8.99 20.31 16.06
CA PRO A 3 8.07 19.24 15.76
C PRO A 3 8.79 17.90 16.03
N VAL A 4 8.16 17.02 16.79
CA VAL A 4 8.65 15.66 17.02
C VAL A 4 8.74 14.96 15.67
N ARG A 5 9.95 14.66 15.21
CA ARG A 5 10.15 13.92 13.96
C ARG A 5 9.59 12.52 14.10
N LYS A 6 8.77 12.14 13.13
CA LYS A 6 8.21 10.79 13.05
C LYS A 6 9.22 9.83 12.44
N THR A 7 9.34 8.64 13.00
CA THR A 7 10.17 7.56 12.46
C THR A 7 9.30 6.63 11.62
N ILE A 8 9.51 6.66 10.30
CA ILE A 8 8.74 5.87 9.35
C ILE A 8 9.58 4.73 8.79
N GLY A 9 9.13 3.51 9.02
CA GLY A 9 9.69 2.32 8.38
C GLY A 9 9.29 2.26 6.91
N VAL A 10 10.18 1.74 6.07
CA VAL A 10 9.85 1.36 4.69
C VAL A 10 10.21 -0.11 4.50
N LEU A 11 9.22 -0.94 4.19
CA LEU A 11 9.45 -2.37 3.96
C LEU A 11 10.36 -2.56 2.76
N ALA A 12 11.56 -3.09 2.98
CA ALA A 12 12.63 -3.14 1.99
C ALA A 12 12.93 -4.57 1.54
N LEU A 13 11.89 -5.38 1.33
CA LEU A 13 12.00 -6.74 0.83
C LEU A 13 12.04 -6.77 -0.71
N GLN A 14 11.10 -6.06 -1.35
CA GLN A 14 11.01 -5.96 -2.82
C GLN A 14 10.21 -4.71 -3.20
N GLY A 15 10.48 -4.12 -4.38
CA GLY A 15 9.73 -3.02 -4.94
C GLY A 15 10.37 -1.65 -4.75
N ALA A 16 9.54 -0.59 -4.80
CA ALA A 16 9.93 0.82 -4.86
C ALA A 16 10.28 1.42 -3.47
N PHE A 17 10.98 0.66 -2.61
CA PHE A 17 11.29 1.13 -1.24
C PHE A 17 12.30 2.29 -1.20
N ARG A 18 13.18 2.41 -2.21
CA ARG A 18 14.14 3.51 -2.28
C ARG A 18 13.47 4.84 -2.61
N GLU A 19 12.49 4.80 -3.49
CA GLU A 19 11.70 5.95 -3.93
C GLU A 19 10.85 6.48 -2.76
N HIS A 20 10.16 5.60 -2.04
CA HIS A 20 9.42 5.96 -0.84
C HIS A 20 10.32 6.55 0.24
N ARG A 21 11.47 5.95 0.48
CA ARG A 21 12.45 6.47 1.44
C ARG A 21 12.86 7.89 1.10
N ARG A 22 13.28 8.15 -0.15
CA ARG A 22 13.70 9.49 -0.60
C ARG A 22 12.60 10.53 -0.42
N MET A 23 11.36 10.16 -0.75
CA MET A 23 10.22 11.07 -0.59
C MET A 23 9.98 11.42 0.87
N LEU A 24 9.96 10.44 1.76
CA LEU A 24 9.77 10.63 3.20
C LEU A 24 10.89 11.49 3.81
N GLU A 25 12.14 11.25 3.44
CA GLU A 25 13.30 12.05 3.87
C GLU A 25 13.17 13.50 3.37
N GLY A 26 12.71 13.69 2.13
CA GLY A 26 12.40 15.02 1.58
C GLY A 26 11.28 15.77 2.30
N LEU A 27 10.36 15.05 2.93
CA LEU A 27 9.30 15.59 3.79
C LEU A 27 9.73 15.78 5.25
N GLY A 28 10.99 15.50 5.58
CA GLY A 28 11.56 15.71 6.92
C GLY A 28 11.29 14.56 7.92
N ALA A 29 10.81 13.41 7.46
CA ALA A 29 10.68 12.23 8.32
C ALA A 29 12.02 11.53 8.52
N ASP A 30 12.22 10.94 9.70
CA ASP A 30 13.29 9.97 9.91
C ASP A 30 12.87 8.63 9.32
N THR A 31 13.73 7.99 8.52
CA THR A 31 13.37 6.76 7.83
C THR A 31 14.21 5.56 8.25
N ARG A 32 13.60 4.38 8.28
CA ARG A 32 14.27 3.11 8.51
C ARG A 32 13.84 2.09 7.46
N LEU A 33 14.82 1.41 6.85
CA LEU A 33 14.51 0.26 5.99
C LEU A 33 14.24 -0.96 6.88
N VAL A 34 13.09 -1.62 6.64
CA VAL A 34 12.60 -2.75 7.43
C VAL A 34 12.66 -4.03 6.60
N ARG A 35 13.36 -5.03 7.11
CA ARG A 35 13.48 -6.39 6.53
C ARG A 35 13.21 -7.48 7.54
N TRP A 36 13.39 -7.17 8.84
CA TRP A 36 13.28 -8.12 9.93
C TRP A 36 12.29 -7.65 10.99
N PRO A 37 11.65 -8.56 11.73
CA PRO A 37 10.68 -8.21 12.77
C PRO A 37 11.21 -7.23 13.82
N SER A 38 12.46 -7.36 14.25
CA SER A 38 13.06 -6.46 15.25
C SER A 38 13.16 -5.00 14.79
N GLU A 39 13.14 -4.75 13.49
CA GLU A 39 13.22 -3.41 12.91
C GLU A 39 11.86 -2.66 12.93
N LEU A 40 10.77 -3.35 13.28
CA LEU A 40 9.45 -2.75 13.47
C LEU A 40 9.31 -1.97 14.79
N GLU A 41 10.23 -2.21 15.73
CA GLU A 41 10.17 -1.56 17.03
C GLU A 41 10.33 -0.04 16.92
N ARG A 42 9.51 0.69 17.70
CA ARG A 42 9.53 2.16 17.82
C ARG A 42 9.33 2.90 16.48
N LEU A 43 8.59 2.33 15.56
CA LEU A 43 8.11 3.02 14.37
C LEU A 43 6.79 3.72 14.68
N ASP A 44 6.63 4.96 14.22
CA ASP A 44 5.34 5.66 14.19
C ASP A 44 4.46 5.15 13.04
N GLY A 45 5.07 4.70 11.97
CA GLY A 45 4.38 4.15 10.81
C GLY A 45 5.26 3.29 9.92
N LEU A 46 4.63 2.54 9.03
CA LEU A 46 5.29 1.70 8.03
C LEU A 46 4.71 1.94 6.65
N VAL A 47 5.57 2.09 5.66
CA VAL A 47 5.20 2.07 4.24
C VAL A 47 5.49 0.69 3.65
N ILE A 48 4.48 0.08 3.04
CA ILE A 48 4.61 -1.13 2.22
C ILE A 48 4.60 -0.69 0.75
N PRO A 49 5.75 -0.76 0.06
CA PRO A 49 5.88 -0.19 -1.29
C PRO A 49 5.14 -0.99 -2.35
N GLY A 50 4.92 -0.34 -3.49
CA GLY A 50 4.54 -1.00 -4.72
C GLY A 50 5.64 -1.90 -5.25
N GLY A 51 5.25 -2.93 -5.99
CA GLY A 51 6.13 -3.94 -6.53
C GLY A 51 5.34 -5.13 -7.06
N GLU A 52 5.86 -6.33 -6.89
CA GLU A 52 5.16 -7.57 -7.24
C GLU A 52 4.61 -8.21 -5.96
N SER A 53 3.28 -8.23 -5.82
CA SER A 53 2.62 -8.62 -4.56
C SER A 53 2.88 -10.08 -4.15
N THR A 54 3.03 -11.00 -5.11
CA THR A 54 3.35 -12.41 -4.78
C THR A 54 4.79 -12.57 -4.30
N ALA A 55 5.73 -11.82 -4.88
CA ALA A 55 7.13 -11.81 -4.43
C ALA A 55 7.25 -11.21 -3.02
N ILE A 56 6.55 -10.10 -2.75
CA ILE A 56 6.54 -9.48 -1.42
C ILE A 56 5.92 -10.45 -0.39
N ALA A 57 4.77 -11.07 -0.71
CA ALA A 57 4.12 -12.06 0.16
C ALA A 57 5.06 -13.22 0.52
N LYS A 58 5.74 -13.79 -0.47
CA LYS A 58 6.73 -14.85 -0.25
C LYS A 58 7.87 -14.41 0.66
N LEU A 59 8.40 -13.20 0.45
CA LEU A 59 9.47 -12.65 1.28
C LEU A 59 8.98 -12.34 2.70
N LEU A 60 7.75 -11.84 2.88
CA LEU A 60 7.13 -11.67 4.20
C LEU A 60 7.10 -12.99 4.98
N ALA A 61 6.72 -14.10 4.31
CA ALA A 61 6.72 -15.42 4.92
C ALA A 61 8.13 -15.89 5.29
N ILE A 62 9.10 -15.77 4.37
CA ILE A 62 10.49 -16.17 4.60
C ILE A 62 11.12 -15.41 5.78
N HIS A 63 10.83 -14.11 5.90
CA HIS A 63 11.35 -13.25 6.96
C HIS A 63 10.53 -13.30 8.26
N GLY A 64 9.46 -14.10 8.32
CA GLY A 64 8.58 -14.22 9.50
C GLY A 64 7.85 -12.93 9.86
N MET A 65 7.50 -12.11 8.87
CA MET A 65 6.99 -10.75 9.07
C MET A 65 5.48 -10.67 9.33
N TYR A 66 4.67 -11.66 8.95
CA TYR A 66 3.20 -11.59 9.03
C TYR A 66 2.69 -11.30 10.46
N GLY A 67 3.05 -12.13 11.41
CA GLY A 67 2.64 -11.97 12.81
C GLY A 67 3.10 -10.64 13.42
N PRO A 68 4.40 -10.31 13.35
CA PRO A 68 4.94 -9.05 13.86
C PRO A 68 4.30 -7.80 13.24
N LEU A 69 4.02 -7.79 11.92
CA LEU A 69 3.33 -6.66 11.27
C LEU A 69 1.91 -6.49 11.77
N ARG A 70 1.15 -7.58 11.86
CA ARG A 70 -0.22 -7.56 12.41
C ARG A 70 -0.22 -7.07 13.86
N ALA A 71 0.71 -7.55 14.67
CA ALA A 71 0.84 -7.14 16.08
C ALA A 71 1.21 -5.66 16.22
N ALA A 72 2.16 -5.16 15.43
CA ALA A 72 2.56 -3.76 15.44
C ALA A 72 1.40 -2.84 15.01
N HIS A 73 0.66 -3.21 13.97
CA HIS A 73 -0.52 -2.47 13.52
C HIS A 73 -1.62 -2.46 14.59
N ALA A 74 -1.94 -3.61 15.17
CA ALA A 74 -2.91 -3.72 16.28
C ALA A 74 -2.48 -2.90 17.51
N GLY A 75 -1.17 -2.70 17.70
CA GLY A 75 -0.58 -1.83 18.72
C GLY A 75 -0.60 -0.33 18.37
N GLY A 76 -1.19 0.06 17.24
CA GLY A 76 -1.38 1.45 16.82
C GLY A 76 -0.35 1.98 15.81
N MET A 77 0.57 1.16 15.29
CA MET A 77 1.45 1.58 14.21
C MET A 77 0.64 1.84 12.93
N ALA A 78 0.72 3.05 12.39
CA ALA A 78 0.09 3.40 11.13
C ALA A 78 0.74 2.63 9.97
N VAL A 79 -0.06 2.16 9.00
CA VAL A 79 0.47 1.48 7.81
C VAL A 79 -0.08 2.12 6.54
N PHE A 80 0.80 2.38 5.58
CA PHE A 80 0.46 2.91 4.27
C PHE A 80 0.97 1.98 3.18
N GLY A 81 0.09 1.56 2.28
CA GLY A 81 0.43 0.67 1.17
C GLY A 81 0.21 1.31 -0.19
N THR A 82 1.17 1.18 -1.11
CA THR A 82 1.01 1.59 -2.50
C THR A 82 0.95 0.39 -3.43
N CYS A 83 0.00 0.36 -4.38
CA CYS A 83 -0.17 -0.71 -5.38
C CYS A 83 -0.11 -2.12 -4.75
N ALA A 84 1.00 -2.85 -4.93
CA ALA A 84 1.21 -4.18 -4.34
C ALA A 84 1.11 -4.17 -2.80
N GLY A 85 1.59 -3.10 -2.15
CA GLY A 85 1.45 -2.91 -0.70
C GLY A 85 -0.01 -2.83 -0.28
N ALA A 86 -0.84 -2.06 -0.98
CA ALA A 86 -2.27 -1.97 -0.72
C ALA A 86 -2.98 -3.32 -0.92
N ILE A 87 -2.60 -4.07 -1.97
CA ILE A 87 -3.12 -5.43 -2.20
C ILE A 87 -2.86 -6.32 -0.98
N LEU A 88 -1.65 -6.30 -0.44
CA LEU A 88 -1.27 -7.16 0.69
C LEU A 88 -1.94 -6.74 2.00
N MET A 89 -2.26 -5.45 2.18
CA MET A 89 -2.98 -4.97 3.37
C MET A 89 -4.45 -5.44 3.43
N ALA A 90 -5.04 -5.81 2.30
CA ALA A 90 -6.43 -6.26 2.24
C ALA A 90 -6.70 -7.48 3.14
N ARG A 91 -7.97 -7.65 3.55
CA ARG A 91 -8.40 -8.88 4.24
C ARG A 91 -8.51 -10.06 3.27
N ASP A 92 -8.81 -9.79 2.00
CA ASP A 92 -9.01 -10.81 0.96
C ASP A 92 -8.53 -10.30 -0.39
N ILE A 93 -7.90 -11.19 -1.16
CA ILE A 93 -7.31 -10.88 -2.46
C ILE A 93 -7.92 -11.80 -3.51
N GLU A 94 -8.84 -11.25 -4.32
CA GLU A 94 -9.44 -11.99 -5.43
C GLU A 94 -8.40 -12.24 -6.53
N GLY A 95 -8.26 -13.50 -6.94
CA GLY A 95 -7.22 -13.93 -7.87
C GLY A 95 -5.84 -14.06 -7.22
N ALA A 96 -5.78 -14.20 -5.90
CA ALA A 96 -4.54 -14.54 -5.20
C ALA A 96 -4.03 -15.93 -5.64
N ARG A 97 -2.71 -16.10 -5.61
CA ARG A 97 -2.11 -17.43 -5.69
C ARG A 97 -2.25 -18.13 -4.34
N LEU A 98 -2.20 -19.46 -4.33
CA LEU A 98 -2.34 -20.26 -3.10
C LEU A 98 -1.30 -19.92 -2.02
N ASP A 99 -0.15 -19.42 -2.43
CA ASP A 99 0.98 -19.01 -1.57
C ASP A 99 1.00 -17.51 -1.23
N GLN A 100 -0.05 -16.77 -1.59
CA GLN A 100 -0.18 -15.35 -1.34
C GLN A 100 -1.17 -15.08 -0.21
N GLU A 101 -0.68 -15.09 1.02
CA GLU A 101 -1.46 -14.72 2.20
C GLU A 101 -1.60 -13.18 2.30
N PRO A 102 -2.81 -12.63 2.56
CA PRO A 102 -2.99 -11.22 2.86
C PRO A 102 -2.52 -10.89 4.29
N LEU A 103 -2.12 -9.64 4.53
CA LEU A 103 -1.82 -9.14 5.88
C LEU A 103 -3.08 -8.89 6.71
N ALA A 104 -4.23 -8.70 6.07
CA ALA A 104 -5.52 -8.42 6.70
C ALA A 104 -5.48 -7.21 7.68
N LEU A 105 -4.86 -6.12 7.25
CA LEU A 105 -4.77 -4.86 8.01
C LEU A 105 -5.90 -3.87 7.66
N MET A 106 -6.55 -4.07 6.52
CA MET A 106 -7.69 -3.28 6.07
C MET A 106 -8.88 -4.19 5.77
N ASP A 107 -10.07 -3.80 6.19
CA ASP A 107 -11.31 -4.53 5.91
C ASP A 107 -11.81 -4.27 4.48
N VAL A 108 -10.99 -4.66 3.50
CA VAL A 108 -11.28 -4.54 2.08
C VAL A 108 -11.01 -5.84 1.34
N ARG A 109 -11.81 -6.12 0.31
CA ARG A 109 -11.48 -7.11 -0.71
C ARG A 109 -10.91 -6.40 -1.93
N ILE A 110 -9.80 -6.88 -2.44
CA ILE A 110 -9.14 -6.31 -3.62
C ILE A 110 -9.10 -7.35 -4.75
N ARG A 111 -9.51 -6.92 -5.96
CA ARG A 111 -9.30 -7.67 -7.19
C ARG A 111 -8.00 -7.23 -7.85
N ARG A 112 -7.08 -8.17 -8.08
CA ARG A 112 -5.81 -7.91 -8.77
C ARG A 112 -6.03 -7.71 -10.26
N ASN A 113 -5.15 -6.89 -10.89
CA ASN A 113 -5.13 -6.66 -12.35
C ASN A 113 -6.51 -6.32 -12.94
N ALA A 114 -7.32 -5.58 -12.21
CA ALA A 114 -8.71 -5.30 -12.58
C ALA A 114 -8.84 -4.42 -13.83
N TYR A 115 -7.80 -3.66 -14.18
CA TYR A 115 -7.76 -2.76 -15.34
C TYR A 115 -6.98 -3.35 -16.52
N GLY A 116 -6.97 -4.67 -16.68
CA GLY A 116 -6.45 -5.35 -17.85
C GLY A 116 -4.93 -5.54 -17.89
N ARG A 117 -4.36 -5.55 -19.11
CA ARG A 117 -2.94 -5.76 -19.35
C ARG A 117 -2.14 -4.48 -19.09
N GLN A 118 -0.81 -4.59 -18.99
CA GLN A 118 0.07 -3.42 -18.78
C GLN A 118 -0.03 -2.37 -19.89
N ILE A 119 -0.39 -2.77 -21.10
CA ILE A 119 -0.65 -1.87 -22.25
C ILE A 119 -1.92 -1.04 -22.08
N ASP A 120 -2.83 -1.44 -21.19
CA ASP A 120 -4.08 -0.72 -20.88
C ASP A 120 -3.87 0.29 -19.72
N SER A 121 -2.63 0.61 -19.38
CA SER A 121 -2.29 1.62 -18.37
C SER A 121 -2.75 2.99 -18.81
N PHE A 122 -3.26 3.78 -17.87
CA PHE A 122 -3.73 5.14 -18.14
C PHE A 122 -3.35 6.09 -17.00
N GLU A 123 -3.35 7.37 -17.32
CA GLU A 123 -3.18 8.46 -16.38
C GLU A 123 -4.47 9.27 -16.30
N THR A 124 -4.84 9.68 -15.11
CA THR A 124 -5.99 10.56 -14.90
C THR A 124 -5.74 11.48 -13.73
N THR A 125 -6.52 12.55 -13.67
CA THR A 125 -6.49 13.48 -12.55
C THR A 125 -7.60 13.08 -11.59
N VAL A 126 -7.25 12.87 -10.32
CA VAL A 126 -8.16 12.40 -9.28
C VAL A 126 -8.29 13.47 -8.20
N PRO A 127 -9.53 13.97 -7.93
CA PRO A 127 -9.75 14.87 -6.80
C PRO A 127 -9.55 14.10 -5.49
N TRP A 128 -8.90 14.74 -4.52
CA TRP A 128 -8.64 14.15 -3.21
C TRP A 128 -9.54 14.77 -2.16
N ALA A 129 -10.46 14.01 -1.59
CA ALA A 129 -11.27 14.47 -0.48
C ALA A 129 -10.41 14.66 0.78
N GLY A 130 -10.54 15.82 1.42
CA GLY A 130 -9.83 16.13 2.67
C GLY A 130 -8.41 16.68 2.53
N ILE A 131 -7.91 16.88 1.31
CA ILE A 131 -6.65 17.61 1.07
C ILE A 131 -6.96 18.85 0.22
N GLU A 132 -6.62 20.03 0.75
CA GLU A 132 -6.70 21.27 -0.02
C GLU A 132 -5.54 21.31 -1.02
N GLY A 133 -5.85 21.58 -2.29
CA GLY A 133 -4.86 21.70 -3.36
C GLY A 133 -5.38 21.23 -4.70
N ASP A 134 -4.46 21.21 -5.68
CA ASP A 134 -4.78 20.73 -7.02
C ASP A 134 -5.03 19.22 -7.03
N PRO A 135 -5.89 18.73 -7.94
CA PRO A 135 -6.14 17.31 -8.11
C PRO A 135 -4.85 16.53 -8.38
N VAL A 136 -4.72 15.35 -7.80
CA VAL A 136 -3.53 14.53 -7.92
C VAL A 136 -3.53 13.73 -9.22
N LYS A 137 -2.38 13.69 -9.92
CA LYS A 137 -2.21 12.83 -11.08
C LYS A 137 -2.10 11.38 -10.64
N GLY A 138 -3.12 10.58 -10.96
CA GLY A 138 -3.15 9.15 -10.74
C GLY A 138 -2.57 8.40 -11.95
N VAL A 139 -1.64 7.49 -11.71
CA VAL A 139 -1.06 6.60 -12.72
C VAL A 139 -1.51 5.17 -12.43
N PHE A 140 -2.29 4.59 -13.34
CA PHE A 140 -2.89 3.26 -13.21
C PHE A 140 -2.16 2.26 -14.11
N ILE A 141 -1.30 1.44 -13.51
CA ILE A 141 -0.51 0.40 -14.21
C ILE A 141 -0.91 -0.95 -13.64
N ARG A 142 -1.69 -1.74 -14.36
CA ARG A 142 -2.28 -3.00 -13.86
C ARG A 142 -2.89 -2.83 -12.47
N ALA A 143 -3.55 -1.69 -12.27
CA ALA A 143 -4.02 -1.27 -10.97
C ALA A 143 -5.00 -2.29 -10.37
N PRO A 144 -4.96 -2.51 -9.05
CA PRO A 144 -6.00 -3.26 -8.35
C PRO A 144 -7.28 -2.43 -8.26
N ARG A 145 -8.40 -3.12 -8.05
CA ARG A 145 -9.69 -2.49 -7.74
C ARG A 145 -10.17 -2.95 -6.38
N PHE A 146 -10.68 -2.03 -5.58
CA PHE A 146 -11.46 -2.37 -4.39
C PHE A 146 -12.78 -3.01 -4.83
N ALA A 147 -13.03 -4.26 -4.44
CA ALA A 147 -14.22 -5.02 -4.81
C ALA A 147 -15.28 -4.97 -3.72
N ASP A 148 -14.86 -4.87 -2.47
CA ASP A 148 -15.73 -4.86 -1.29
C ASP A 148 -15.03 -4.06 -0.18
N LEU A 149 -15.80 -3.23 0.53
CA LEU A 149 -15.31 -2.32 1.58
C LEU A 149 -16.07 -2.61 2.87
N GLY A 150 -15.35 -2.77 3.96
CA GLY A 150 -15.94 -2.82 5.29
C GLY A 150 -16.56 -1.47 5.71
N GLU A 151 -17.42 -1.50 6.71
CA GLU A 151 -18.18 -0.34 7.17
C GLU A 151 -17.28 0.80 7.70
N ASP A 152 -16.11 0.47 8.24
CA ASP A 152 -15.14 1.44 8.78
C ASP A 152 -14.12 1.93 7.74
N VAL A 153 -14.29 1.57 6.46
CA VAL A 153 -13.37 1.96 5.37
C VAL A 153 -13.91 3.16 4.63
N GLU A 154 -13.16 4.26 4.67
CA GLU A 154 -13.45 5.47 3.91
C GLU A 154 -12.66 5.53 2.61
N LEU A 155 -13.34 5.79 1.48
CA LEU A 155 -12.70 6.09 0.21
C LEU A 155 -12.54 7.60 0.05
N SER A 156 -11.31 8.08 0.18
CA SER A 156 -10.98 9.51 -0.01
C SER A 156 -10.72 9.90 -1.46
N LEU A 157 -10.44 8.91 -2.34
CA LEU A 157 -10.21 9.08 -3.77
C LEU A 157 -11.14 8.16 -4.55
N ILE A 158 -12.08 8.73 -5.31
CA ILE A 158 -13.01 7.96 -6.14
C ILE A 158 -12.78 8.30 -7.61
N HIS A 159 -12.40 7.30 -8.41
CA HIS A 159 -12.45 7.38 -9.86
C HIS A 159 -13.77 6.75 -10.33
N ILE A 160 -14.73 7.58 -10.81
CA ILE A 160 -16.11 7.15 -11.11
C ILE A 160 -16.29 6.75 -12.58
N SER A 161 -15.32 6.91 -13.46
CA SER A 161 -15.48 6.51 -14.85
C SER A 161 -14.80 5.17 -15.12
N GLU A 162 -15.59 4.12 -15.34
CA GLU A 162 -15.12 3.01 -16.15
C GLU A 162 -14.79 3.59 -17.54
N PRO A 163 -13.59 3.30 -18.10
CA PRO A 163 -13.37 3.66 -19.49
C PRO A 163 -14.42 2.93 -20.32
N THR A 164 -15.38 3.68 -20.88
CA THR A 164 -16.28 3.17 -21.91
C THR A 164 -15.37 2.71 -23.05
N ARG A 165 -15.19 1.40 -23.20
CA ARG A 165 -14.53 0.85 -24.37
C ARG A 165 -15.36 1.26 -25.58
N PRO A 166 -14.81 1.96 -26.56
CA PRO A 166 -15.39 1.93 -27.89
C PRO A 166 -15.23 0.50 -28.40
N TYR A 167 -16.33 -0.07 -28.85
CA TYR A 167 -16.38 -1.38 -29.51
C TYR A 167 -15.52 -1.37 -30.77
#